data_326891d85ff851ae8f090d67c4d16390
#
_entry.id   326891d85ff851ae8f090d67c4d16390
#
_cell.length_a   1.000
_cell.length_b   1.000
_cell.length_c   1.000
_cell.angle_alpha   90.00
_cell.angle_beta   90.00
_cell.angle_gamma   90.00
#
_symmetry.space_group_name_H-M   'P 1'
#
loop_
_entity.id
_entity.type
_entity.pdbx_description
1 polymer ?
#
loop_
_entity_poly.entity_id
_entity_poly.type
_entity_poly.pdbx_seq_one_letter_code
_entity_poly.pdbx_strand_id
1 'polypeptide(L)'
;ILLRQDNADLRLHQKAFDIGLLSKKKYESTLEKIKETQHLSSFVKKLSVVPEKINPILKERNSNTIKQKVKAPSIISRPFIKINDVLETHLDLADFSNTLKYKKECLEQVEIDIKYKGYIDREKDLAEKIKKLEYVEIPDDINYDKFSSLSNESKEKLNKVKPINIG
;
A
#
# COMPACT_ATOMS: atom_id res chain seq x y z
N ILE A 1 4.73 -6.60 2.20
CA ILE A 1 4.21 -5.22 2.22
C ILE A 1 2.71 -5.17 1.89
N LEU A 2 2.20 -5.96 0.92
CA LEU A 2 0.77 -5.97 0.57
C LEU A 2 -0.12 -6.55 1.67
N LEU A 3 0.35 -7.57 2.37
CA LEU A 3 -0.38 -8.27 3.43
C LEU A 3 0.08 -7.79 4.80
N ARG A 4 -0.44 -6.66 5.25
CA ARG A 4 -0.16 -6.09 6.56
C ARG A 4 -1.35 -6.28 7.50
N GLN A 5 -1.08 -6.25 8.80
CA GLN A 5 -2.11 -6.34 9.83
C GLN A 5 -3.05 -5.13 9.80
N ASP A 6 -2.49 -3.92 9.61
CA ASP A 6 -3.22 -2.65 9.60
C ASP A 6 -4.21 -2.51 8.43
N ASN A 7 -4.02 -3.26 7.32
CA ASN A 7 -4.92 -3.24 6.17
C ASN A 7 -5.79 -4.51 6.04
N ALA A 8 -5.73 -5.41 7.00
CA ALA A 8 -6.43 -6.70 6.91
C ALA A 8 -7.95 -6.51 6.83
N ASP A 9 -8.51 -5.63 7.65
CA ASP A 9 -9.94 -5.30 7.63
C ASP A 9 -10.36 -4.64 6.31
N LEU A 10 -9.54 -3.73 5.78
CA LEU A 10 -9.81 -3.08 4.49
C LEU A 10 -9.82 -4.07 3.32
N ARG A 11 -8.97 -5.09 3.38
CA ARG A 11 -8.79 -6.07 2.31
C ARG A 11 -9.75 -7.26 2.39
N LEU A 12 -10.13 -7.66 3.61
CA LEU A 12 -10.87 -8.90 3.85
C LEU A 12 -12.34 -8.69 4.23
N HIS A 13 -12.78 -7.44 4.50
CA HIS A 13 -14.12 -7.15 5.00
C HIS A 13 -15.25 -7.75 4.16
N GLN A 14 -15.15 -7.67 2.83
CA GLN A 14 -16.17 -8.22 1.95
C GLN A 14 -16.25 -9.74 2.08
N LYS A 15 -15.12 -10.43 1.96
CA LYS A 15 -15.06 -11.90 2.08
C LYS A 15 -15.55 -12.37 3.44
N ALA A 16 -15.15 -11.67 4.52
CA ALA A 16 -15.56 -12.01 5.88
C ALA A 16 -17.07 -11.81 6.09
N PHE A 17 -17.67 -10.81 5.44
CA PHE A 17 -19.11 -10.59 5.46
C PHE A 17 -19.85 -11.66 4.67
N ASP A 18 -19.39 -11.99 3.46
CA ASP A 18 -20.02 -12.98 2.58
C ASP A 18 -20.10 -14.39 3.20
N ILE A 19 -19.09 -14.76 4.00
CA ILE A 19 -19.06 -16.06 4.70
C ILE A 19 -19.60 -15.99 6.14
N GLY A 20 -20.22 -14.87 6.52
CA GLY A 20 -20.90 -14.73 7.82
C GLY A 20 -19.99 -14.52 9.04
N LEU A 21 -18.69 -14.29 8.84
CA LEU A 21 -17.75 -14.00 9.96
C LEU A 21 -17.82 -12.56 10.46
N LEU A 22 -18.38 -11.66 9.68
CA LEU A 22 -18.46 -10.24 10.02
C LEU A 22 -19.93 -9.82 10.17
N SER A 23 -20.29 -9.22 11.31
CA SER A 23 -21.63 -8.67 11.50
C SER A 23 -21.88 -7.49 10.56
N LYS A 24 -23.15 -7.28 10.16
CA LYS A 24 -23.56 -6.16 9.30
C LYS A 24 -23.08 -4.80 9.84
N LYS A 25 -23.23 -4.56 11.14
CA LYS A 25 -22.77 -3.34 11.79
C LYS A 25 -21.26 -3.11 11.62
N LYS A 26 -20.45 -4.15 11.79
CA LYS A 26 -19.00 -4.06 11.64
C LYS A 26 -18.60 -3.88 10.18
N TYR A 27 -19.28 -4.54 9.26
CA TYR A 27 -19.09 -4.36 7.82
C TYR A 27 -19.36 -2.92 7.38
N GLU A 28 -20.50 -2.34 7.77
CA GLU A 28 -20.87 -0.96 7.47
C GLU A 28 -19.85 0.03 8.03
N SER A 29 -19.40 -0.17 9.29
CA SER A 29 -18.37 0.70 9.90
C SER A 29 -17.02 0.61 9.16
N THR A 30 -16.65 -0.55 8.63
CA THR A 30 -15.44 -0.71 7.83
C THR A 30 -15.57 -0.01 6.47
N LEU A 31 -16.73 -0.09 5.82
CA LEU A 31 -16.99 0.64 4.58
C LEU A 31 -16.91 2.16 4.79
N GLU A 32 -17.44 2.66 5.90
CA GLU A 32 -17.35 4.07 6.26
C GLU A 32 -15.88 4.50 6.41
N LYS A 33 -15.08 3.74 7.17
CA LYS A 33 -13.63 3.98 7.31
C LYS A 33 -12.88 3.98 5.97
N ILE A 34 -13.21 3.06 5.08
CA ILE A 34 -12.62 3.01 3.72
C ILE A 34 -12.93 4.30 2.96
N LYS A 35 -14.18 4.74 2.95
CA LYS A 35 -14.60 5.98 2.28
C LYS A 35 -13.88 7.20 2.84
N GLU A 36 -13.81 7.33 4.17
CA GLU A 36 -13.10 8.41 4.83
C GLU A 36 -11.61 8.42 4.45
N THR A 37 -10.96 7.26 4.46
CA THR A 37 -9.54 7.12 4.07
C THR A 37 -9.31 7.53 2.61
N GLN A 38 -10.20 7.14 1.70
CA GLN A 38 -10.12 7.51 0.28
C GLN A 38 -10.31 9.00 0.08
N HIS A 39 -11.26 9.63 0.77
CA HIS A 39 -11.49 11.07 0.71
C HIS A 39 -10.29 11.84 1.24
N LEU A 40 -9.75 11.44 2.41
CA LEU A 40 -8.54 12.04 2.98
C LEU A 40 -7.33 11.89 2.04
N SER A 41 -7.11 10.70 1.49
CA SER A 41 -6.03 10.46 0.51
C SER A 41 -6.14 11.38 -0.70
N SER A 42 -7.35 11.54 -1.25
CA SER A 42 -7.63 12.40 -2.39
C SER A 42 -7.39 13.87 -2.07
N PHE A 43 -7.77 14.30 -0.87
CA PHE A 43 -7.54 15.66 -0.38
C PHE A 43 -6.04 15.94 -0.25
N VAL A 44 -5.30 15.08 0.45
CA VAL A 44 -3.84 15.21 0.65
C VAL A 44 -3.08 15.23 -0.66
N LYS A 45 -3.46 14.40 -1.65
CA LYS A 45 -2.82 14.38 -2.98
C LYS A 45 -2.97 15.70 -3.75
N LYS A 46 -4.08 16.38 -3.58
CA LYS A 46 -4.32 17.69 -4.21
C LYS A 46 -3.61 18.84 -3.49
N LEU A 47 -3.35 18.67 -2.20
CA LEU A 47 -2.78 19.71 -1.36
C LEU A 47 -1.36 20.06 -1.79
N SER A 48 -1.00 21.34 -1.64
CA SER A 48 0.35 21.83 -1.87
C SER A 48 0.81 22.65 -0.68
N VAL A 49 2.02 22.41 -0.21
CA VAL A 49 2.63 23.13 0.91
C VAL A 49 3.58 24.22 0.43
N VAL A 50 3.59 25.36 1.12
CA VAL A 50 4.44 26.49 0.81
C VAL A 50 5.65 26.54 1.75
N PRO A 51 6.82 27.02 1.27
CA PRO A 51 8.06 27.04 2.07
C PRO A 51 7.92 27.74 3.42
N GLU A 52 7.20 28.85 3.45
CA GLU A 52 7.08 29.72 4.64
C GLU A 52 6.44 28.99 5.82
N LYS A 53 5.46 28.10 5.53
CA LYS A 53 4.72 27.36 6.55
C LYS A 53 5.43 26.07 6.97
N ILE A 54 6.04 25.34 6.02
CA ILE A 54 6.55 23.99 6.30
C ILE A 54 8.03 23.98 6.71
N ASN A 55 8.85 24.95 6.25
CA ASN A 55 10.28 24.95 6.52
C ASN A 55 10.65 25.02 8.01
N PRO A 56 9.94 25.72 8.90
CA PRO A 56 10.19 25.65 10.34
C PRO A 56 10.12 24.22 10.86
N ILE A 57 9.06 23.48 10.49
CA ILE A 57 8.86 22.09 10.89
C ILE A 57 9.93 21.17 10.26
N LEU A 58 10.28 21.37 8.99
CA LEU A 58 11.34 20.59 8.33
C LEU A 58 12.67 20.73 9.04
N LYS A 59 13.04 21.94 9.50
CA LYS A 59 14.27 22.19 10.27
C LYS A 59 14.23 21.45 11.62
N GLU A 60 13.12 21.52 12.34
CA GLU A 60 12.93 20.82 13.62
C GLU A 60 13.07 19.30 13.46
N ARG A 61 12.58 18.74 12.35
CA ARG A 61 12.68 17.33 12.01
C ARG A 61 13.99 16.94 11.30
N ASN A 62 14.99 17.81 11.25
CA ASN A 62 16.26 17.59 10.55
C ASN A 62 16.08 17.18 9.08
N SER A 63 15.09 17.74 8.40
CA SER A 63 14.78 17.49 7.00
C SER A 63 15.14 18.71 6.14
N ASN A 64 15.55 18.47 4.89
CA ASN A 64 15.92 19.55 3.96
C ASN A 64 14.73 20.48 3.70
N THR A 65 14.98 21.79 3.80
CA THR A 65 14.01 22.84 3.49
C THR A 65 13.64 22.84 2.00
N ILE A 66 12.47 23.38 1.67
CA ILE A 66 12.04 23.57 0.29
C ILE A 66 12.14 25.03 -0.10
N LYS A 67 12.40 25.29 -1.40
CA LYS A 67 12.54 26.64 -1.95
C LYS A 67 11.28 27.11 -2.69
N GLN A 68 10.42 26.18 -3.08
CA GLN A 68 9.20 26.45 -3.85
C GLN A 68 8.03 25.59 -3.34
N LYS A 69 6.83 25.95 -3.72
CA LYS A 69 5.59 25.21 -3.44
C LYS A 69 5.69 23.79 -4.00
N VAL A 70 5.42 22.79 -3.18
CA VAL A 70 5.45 21.37 -3.57
C VAL A 70 4.18 20.64 -3.11
N LYS A 71 3.89 19.48 -3.70
CA LYS A 71 2.77 18.65 -3.27
C LYS A 71 3.00 18.05 -1.89
N ALA A 72 1.97 18.02 -1.05
CA ALA A 72 2.05 17.49 0.31
C ALA A 72 2.59 16.04 0.38
N PRO A 73 2.22 15.11 -0.53
CA PRO A 73 2.79 13.76 -0.51
C PRO A 73 4.31 13.72 -0.61
N SER A 74 4.94 14.64 -1.34
CA SER A 74 6.42 14.69 -1.46
C SER A 74 7.11 15.11 -0.17
N ILE A 75 6.42 15.77 0.73
CA ILE A 75 6.89 16.12 2.06
C ILE A 75 6.63 14.96 3.03
N ILE A 76 5.42 14.41 3.04
CA ILE A 76 5.03 13.30 3.91
C ILE A 76 5.86 12.04 3.63
N SER A 77 6.30 11.82 2.38
CA SER A 77 7.16 10.68 2.04
C SER A 77 8.56 10.73 2.63
N ARG A 78 8.99 11.88 3.16
CA ARG A 78 10.33 12.04 3.75
C ARG A 78 10.46 11.30 5.09
N PRO A 79 11.65 10.80 5.44
CA PRO A 79 11.91 10.26 6.78
C PRO A 79 11.58 11.28 7.86
N PHE A 80 11.06 10.79 9.00
CA PHE A 80 10.72 11.58 10.20
C PHE A 80 9.60 12.63 10.05
N ILE A 81 9.08 12.87 8.84
CA ILE A 81 7.93 13.75 8.62
C ILE A 81 6.65 12.92 8.72
N LYS A 82 5.70 13.38 9.52
CA LYS A 82 4.38 12.76 9.69
C LYS A 82 3.32 13.58 8.95
N ILE A 83 2.18 12.95 8.67
CA ILE A 83 1.03 13.65 8.11
C ILE A 83 0.55 14.78 9.04
N ASN A 84 0.67 14.61 10.36
CA ASN A 84 0.33 15.63 11.36
C ASN A 84 1.18 16.91 11.22
N ASP A 85 2.45 16.78 10.84
CA ASP A 85 3.33 17.95 10.61
C ASP A 85 2.79 18.83 9.45
N VAL A 86 2.09 18.21 8.48
CA VAL A 86 1.43 18.93 7.38
C VAL A 86 0.06 19.48 7.82
N LEU A 87 -0.67 18.79 8.70
CA LEU A 87 -1.92 19.30 9.29
C LEU A 87 -1.73 20.64 9.99
N GLU A 88 -0.62 20.81 10.72
CA GLU A 88 -0.29 22.04 11.43
C GLU A 88 -0.10 23.24 10.50
N THR A 89 0.22 23.00 9.23
CA THR A 89 0.44 24.04 8.23
C THR A 89 -0.79 24.39 7.38
N HIS A 90 -1.85 23.57 7.46
CA HIS A 90 -3.04 23.69 6.60
C HIS A 90 -4.34 23.55 7.41
N LEU A 91 -4.97 24.67 7.71
CA LEU A 91 -6.25 24.70 8.45
C LEU A 91 -7.34 23.90 7.73
N ASP A 92 -7.48 24.02 6.42
CA ASP A 92 -8.48 23.28 5.64
C ASP A 92 -8.33 21.76 5.79
N LEU A 93 -7.09 21.25 5.85
CA LEU A 93 -6.82 19.81 6.06
C LEU A 93 -7.10 19.42 7.51
N ALA A 94 -6.74 20.29 8.46
CA ALA A 94 -7.00 20.07 9.88
C ALA A 94 -8.52 20.01 10.14
N ASP A 95 -9.27 20.98 9.63
CA ASP A 95 -10.73 21.05 9.74
C ASP A 95 -11.39 19.83 9.09
N PHE A 96 -11.01 19.49 7.86
CA PHE A 96 -11.49 18.28 7.21
C PHE A 96 -11.19 17.03 8.03
N SER A 97 -9.96 16.88 8.55
CA SER A 97 -9.60 15.72 9.36
C SER A 97 -10.41 15.59 10.65
N ASN A 98 -10.87 16.73 11.22
CA ASN A 98 -11.72 16.75 12.43
C ASN A 98 -13.15 16.25 12.16
N THR A 99 -13.61 16.26 10.89
CA THR A 99 -14.92 15.69 10.53
C THR A 99 -14.92 14.16 10.43
N LEU A 100 -13.73 13.54 10.37
CA LEU A 100 -13.61 12.09 10.23
C LEU A 100 -13.90 11.36 11.54
N LYS A 101 -14.75 10.35 11.47
CA LYS A 101 -15.08 9.47 12.58
C LYS A 101 -13.90 8.57 12.99
N TYR A 102 -13.14 8.08 11.99
CA TYR A 102 -11.96 7.23 12.16
C TYR A 102 -10.65 8.00 11.91
N LYS A 103 -10.57 9.26 12.41
CA LYS A 103 -9.48 10.20 12.13
C LYS A 103 -8.10 9.59 12.28
N LYS A 104 -7.82 8.94 13.43
CA LYS A 104 -6.49 8.39 13.71
C LYS A 104 -6.09 7.33 12.70
N GLU A 105 -6.95 6.35 12.50
CA GLU A 105 -6.73 5.23 11.59
C GLU A 105 -6.62 5.70 10.13
N CYS A 106 -7.43 6.67 9.72
CA CYS A 106 -7.38 7.24 8.37
C CYS A 106 -6.07 7.99 8.12
N LEU A 107 -5.61 8.80 9.09
CA LEU A 107 -4.33 9.50 8.99
C LEU A 107 -3.15 8.53 8.91
N GLU A 108 -3.11 7.52 9.79
CA GLU A 108 -2.07 6.50 9.79
C GLU A 108 -2.05 5.73 8.45
N GLN A 109 -3.21 5.32 7.93
CA GLN A 109 -3.29 4.59 6.67
C GLN A 109 -2.81 5.44 5.49
N VAL A 110 -3.25 6.70 5.40
CA VAL A 110 -2.82 7.61 4.32
C VAL A 110 -1.33 7.91 4.40
N GLU A 111 -0.76 8.09 5.60
CA GLU A 111 0.68 8.27 5.79
C GLU A 111 1.47 7.05 5.31
N ILE A 112 1.03 5.84 5.69
CA ILE A 112 1.66 4.59 5.28
C ILE A 112 1.59 4.44 3.75
N ASP A 113 0.42 4.67 3.14
CA ASP A 113 0.25 4.56 1.70
C ASP A 113 1.14 5.52 0.92
N ILE A 114 1.37 6.74 1.44
CA ILE A 114 2.27 7.71 0.82
C ILE A 114 3.73 7.27 0.97
N LYS A 115 4.17 6.91 2.19
CA LYS A 115 5.56 6.54 2.47
C LYS A 115 6.00 5.26 1.76
N TYR A 116 5.12 4.29 1.70
CA TYR A 116 5.43 2.99 1.11
C TYR A 116 4.95 2.81 -0.32
N LYS A 117 4.42 3.87 -0.96
CA LYS A 117 3.86 3.80 -2.30
C LYS A 117 4.76 3.07 -3.30
N GLY A 118 6.03 3.45 -3.40
CA GLY A 118 6.96 2.83 -4.36
C GLY A 118 7.21 1.34 -4.10
N TYR A 119 7.20 0.92 -2.83
CA TYR A 119 7.32 -0.49 -2.48
C TYR A 119 6.03 -1.26 -2.77
N ILE A 120 4.89 -0.67 -2.44
CA ILE A 120 3.57 -1.27 -2.70
C ILE A 120 3.36 -1.47 -4.21
N ASP A 121 3.72 -0.49 -5.03
CA ASP A 121 3.59 -0.56 -6.49
C ASP A 121 4.48 -1.69 -7.05
N ARG A 122 5.74 -1.79 -6.62
CA ARG A 122 6.66 -2.89 -7.04
C ARG A 122 6.14 -4.27 -6.63
N GLU A 123 5.63 -4.41 -5.42
CA GLU A 123 5.06 -5.68 -4.94
C GLU A 123 3.80 -6.08 -5.72
N LYS A 124 2.97 -5.11 -6.12
CA LYS A 124 1.82 -5.36 -6.99
C LYS A 124 2.26 -5.85 -8.36
N ASP A 125 3.23 -5.17 -8.97
CA ASP A 125 3.78 -5.55 -10.27
C ASP A 125 4.38 -6.97 -10.22
N LEU A 126 5.07 -7.31 -9.12
CA LEU A 126 5.63 -8.63 -8.91
C LEU A 126 4.52 -9.69 -8.76
N ALA A 127 3.52 -9.41 -7.94
CA ALA A 127 2.38 -10.30 -7.75
C ALA A 127 1.61 -10.54 -9.07
N GLU A 128 1.44 -9.50 -9.89
CA GLU A 128 0.81 -9.63 -11.20
C GLU A 128 1.65 -10.48 -12.17
N LYS A 129 2.99 -10.33 -12.13
CA LYS A 129 3.89 -11.18 -12.94
C LYS A 129 3.78 -12.64 -12.53
N ILE A 130 3.83 -12.94 -11.24
CA ILE A 130 3.68 -14.31 -10.72
C ILE A 130 2.33 -14.87 -11.16
N LYS A 131 1.24 -14.10 -10.96
CA LYS A 131 -0.09 -14.52 -11.40
C LYS A 131 -0.18 -14.83 -12.90
N LYS A 132 0.52 -14.07 -13.75
CA LYS A 132 0.59 -14.37 -15.18
C LYS A 132 1.33 -15.68 -15.47
N LEU A 133 2.38 -16.01 -14.71
CA LEU A 133 3.11 -17.27 -14.86
C LEU A 133 2.27 -18.48 -14.42
N GLU A 134 1.34 -18.32 -13.48
CA GLU A 134 0.39 -19.38 -13.10
C GLU A 134 -0.54 -19.81 -14.25
N TYR A 135 -0.75 -18.96 -15.26
CA TYR A 135 -1.52 -19.30 -16.45
C TYR A 135 -0.67 -19.95 -17.57
N VAL A 136 0.64 -20.04 -17.40
CA VAL A 136 1.53 -20.72 -18.35
C VAL A 136 1.64 -22.18 -17.93
N GLU A 137 0.86 -23.02 -18.58
CA GLU A 137 0.83 -24.44 -18.32
C GLU A 137 2.13 -25.13 -18.82
N ILE A 138 2.58 -26.08 -18.04
CA ILE A 138 3.72 -26.93 -18.41
C ILE A 138 3.13 -28.22 -18.99
N PRO A 139 3.53 -28.61 -20.23
CA PRO A 139 3.05 -29.87 -20.81
C PRO A 139 3.38 -31.09 -19.94
N ASP A 140 2.43 -32.01 -19.81
CA ASP A 140 2.59 -33.22 -18.98
C ASP A 140 3.73 -34.14 -19.45
N ASP A 141 4.07 -34.08 -20.74
CA ASP A 141 5.12 -34.88 -21.39
C ASP A 141 6.50 -34.21 -21.39
N ILE A 142 6.67 -33.09 -20.67
CA ILE A 142 7.95 -32.39 -20.60
C ILE A 142 9.03 -33.26 -20.01
N ASN A 143 10.18 -33.34 -20.72
CA ASN A 143 11.34 -34.08 -20.25
C ASN A 143 12.41 -33.09 -19.74
N TYR A 144 12.49 -32.97 -18.41
CA TYR A 144 13.43 -32.05 -17.74
C TYR A 144 14.90 -32.44 -17.91
N ASP A 145 15.21 -33.72 -18.24
CA ASP A 145 16.60 -34.18 -18.41
C ASP A 145 17.24 -33.59 -19.67
N LYS A 146 16.43 -33.20 -20.66
CA LYS A 146 16.91 -32.57 -21.90
C LYS A 146 17.38 -31.12 -21.71
N PHE A 147 17.09 -30.48 -20.60
CA PHE A 147 17.48 -29.08 -20.35
C PHE A 147 18.88 -29.01 -19.76
N SER A 148 19.89 -28.64 -20.55
CA SER A 148 21.29 -28.50 -20.12
C SER A 148 21.50 -27.37 -19.11
N SER A 149 20.61 -26.36 -19.07
CA SER A 149 20.65 -25.24 -18.13
C SER A 149 20.18 -25.57 -16.71
N LEU A 150 19.54 -26.73 -16.50
CA LEU A 150 19.08 -27.16 -15.18
C LEU A 150 20.13 -27.99 -14.46
N SER A 151 20.35 -27.72 -13.18
CA SER A 151 21.16 -28.56 -12.32
C SER A 151 20.52 -29.97 -12.14
N ASN A 152 21.32 -30.98 -11.80
CA ASN A 152 20.80 -32.33 -11.55
C ASN A 152 19.76 -32.34 -10.42
N GLU A 153 20.00 -31.57 -9.36
CA GLU A 153 19.05 -31.42 -8.25
C GLU A 153 17.72 -30.80 -8.72
N SER A 154 17.79 -29.78 -9.58
CA SER A 154 16.57 -29.17 -10.12
C SER A 154 15.79 -30.12 -11.01
N LYS A 155 16.47 -30.91 -11.85
CA LYS A 155 15.85 -31.94 -12.68
C LYS A 155 15.14 -32.99 -11.84
N GLU A 156 15.80 -33.51 -10.81
CA GLU A 156 15.23 -34.49 -9.88
C GLU A 156 13.98 -33.95 -9.19
N LYS A 157 14.04 -32.70 -8.66
CA LYS A 157 12.90 -32.06 -8.02
C LYS A 157 11.72 -31.85 -8.98
N LEU A 158 11.98 -31.35 -10.18
CA LEU A 158 10.94 -31.11 -11.19
C LEU A 158 10.31 -32.42 -11.68
N ASN A 159 11.09 -33.47 -11.90
CA ASN A 159 10.59 -34.81 -12.25
C ASN A 159 9.73 -35.40 -11.14
N LYS A 160 10.05 -35.11 -9.87
CA LYS A 160 9.29 -35.59 -8.70
C LYS A 160 8.00 -34.81 -8.48
N VAL A 161 8.05 -33.47 -8.56
CA VAL A 161 6.93 -32.57 -8.26
C VAL A 161 5.94 -32.49 -9.41
N LYS A 162 6.43 -32.55 -10.67
CA LYS A 162 5.66 -32.38 -11.90
C LYS A 162 4.75 -31.16 -11.83
N PRO A 163 5.32 -29.94 -11.76
CA PRO A 163 4.53 -28.74 -11.64
C PRO A 163 3.62 -28.53 -12.87
N ILE A 164 2.40 -28.06 -12.61
CA ILE A 164 1.37 -27.86 -13.63
C ILE A 164 1.60 -26.54 -14.42
N ASN A 165 2.24 -25.57 -13.78
CA ASN A 165 2.49 -24.24 -14.35
C ASN A 165 3.87 -23.70 -13.93
N ILE A 166 4.24 -22.53 -14.46
CA ILE A 166 5.54 -21.87 -14.20
C ILE A 166 5.50 -20.99 -12.94
N GLY A 167 4.32 -20.66 -12.38
CA GLY A 167 4.10 -19.80 -11.23
C GLY A 167 4.27 -20.42 -9.87
#